data_dc458094c3d3e716ae7dd73bc4429206
#
_entry.id   dc458094c3d3e716ae7dd73bc4429206
#
_cell.length_a   1.000
_cell.length_b   1.000
_cell.length_c   1.000
_cell.angle_alpha   90.00
_cell.angle_beta   90.00
_cell.angle_gamma   90.00
#
_symmetry.space_group_name_H-M   'P 1'
#
loop_
_entity.id
_entity.type
_entity.pdbx_description
1 polymer ?
#
loop_
_entity_poly.entity_id
_entity_poly.type
_entity_poly.pdbx_seq_one_letter_code
_entity_poly.pdbx_strand_id
1 'polypeptide(L)'
;MGTEAVILIVLALLFGFYMAWNIGANDVANAMGTSVGSGALTLTGAVILAAIMEFAGAFLVGPHVSETVRKGIVDLDMLRGMDQGALLLVLGMLAALLAAGVWLQLASYWGWPVSTTHSIVGAIVGFGAVAGGIEAVKWVKVGTIAMSWVVSPALSGVIAFVIFRFILAGIFYKPNPVAAAKKATPYIVFAVLVAMMLVLAFKGLKPFWKYPFWEGVFGFKFKSHLDAVPLTLSLAAAGLIGFVGACVSYRLVRNIEEEPGQTKTSENLYVQRSLSKAIMHLRRIRNTTTGEVRDDADRVLQDTQKLLHDAHASTRTRGVSGYHQVERIFIFLQIISAGFVAFAHGANDVANAIGPLSAIMEVVDTTKEAMFWVVPDIQSHVSVWLLLLGGIGIVIGLATWGWRVIETIGKRITELTPSRGFCAEFAAALTILIASVYSLPISTTHTLVGAVLGVGLARGVGALNLTTVRDIVISWVITLPAGAGLAILFFYGLKAVFV
;
A
#
# COMPACT_ATOMS: atom_id res chain seq x y z
N MET A 1 -14.15 18.89 34.29
CA MET A 1 -12.89 18.19 33.99
C MET A 1 -11.78 18.80 34.82
N GLY A 2 -10.98 18.00 35.55
CA GLY A 2 -9.78 18.48 36.21
C GLY A 2 -8.73 18.97 35.20
N THR A 3 -7.86 19.88 35.62
CA THR A 3 -6.79 20.45 34.78
C THR A 3 -5.92 19.36 34.12
N GLU A 4 -5.66 18.28 34.86
CA GLU A 4 -4.87 17.13 34.38
C GLU A 4 -5.53 16.40 33.20
N ALA A 5 -6.86 16.17 33.26
CA ALA A 5 -7.58 15.54 32.13
C ALA A 5 -7.53 16.39 30.86
N VAL A 6 -7.61 17.73 31.00
CA VAL A 6 -7.48 18.64 29.87
C VAL A 6 -6.06 18.55 29.25
N ILE A 7 -5.03 18.51 30.10
CA ILE A 7 -3.63 18.37 29.62
C ILE A 7 -3.46 17.05 28.87
N LEU A 8 -3.96 15.93 29.40
CA LEU A 8 -3.86 14.62 28.76
C LEU A 8 -4.58 14.57 27.40
N ILE A 9 -5.77 15.21 27.28
CA ILE A 9 -6.48 15.33 26.00
C ILE A 9 -5.67 16.14 25.00
N VAL A 10 -5.13 17.29 25.40
CA VAL A 10 -4.32 18.13 24.52
C VAL A 10 -3.08 17.38 24.04
N LEU A 11 -2.38 16.68 24.95
CA LEU A 11 -1.24 15.84 24.58
C LEU A 11 -1.65 14.71 23.63
N ALA A 12 -2.80 14.07 23.85
CA ALA A 12 -3.31 13.00 22.99
C ALA A 12 -3.58 13.49 21.57
N LEU A 13 -4.24 14.64 21.44
CA LEU A 13 -4.51 15.25 20.13
C LEU A 13 -3.21 15.67 19.42
N LEU A 14 -2.26 16.26 20.15
CA LEU A 14 -0.96 16.65 19.61
C LEU A 14 -0.14 15.44 19.14
N PHE A 15 -0.02 14.40 19.98
CA PHE A 15 0.76 13.20 19.63
C PHE A 15 0.06 12.36 18.57
N GLY A 16 -1.28 12.28 18.58
CA GLY A 16 -2.07 11.65 17.53
C GLY A 16 -1.91 12.35 16.19
N PHE A 17 -1.97 13.68 16.18
CA PHE A 17 -1.72 14.48 14.98
C PHE A 17 -0.27 14.33 14.49
N TYR A 18 0.71 14.39 15.40
CA TYR A 18 2.13 14.20 15.08
C TYR A 18 2.39 12.82 14.47
N MET A 19 1.75 11.77 15.00
CA MET A 19 1.83 10.44 14.41
C MET A 19 1.20 10.39 13.01
N ALA A 20 0.00 10.96 12.83
CA ALA A 20 -0.68 11.03 11.54
C ALA A 20 0.14 11.83 10.51
N TRP A 21 0.74 12.95 10.93
CA TRP A 21 1.65 13.74 10.11
C TRP A 21 2.86 12.90 9.63
N ASN A 22 3.48 12.13 10.54
CA ASN A 22 4.61 11.25 10.19
C ASN A 22 4.19 10.11 9.25
N ILE A 23 2.97 9.56 9.38
CA ILE A 23 2.43 8.57 8.43
C ILE A 23 2.42 9.18 7.03
N GLY A 24 1.80 10.35 6.85
CA GLY A 24 1.77 11.03 5.55
C GLY A 24 3.16 11.40 5.02
N ALA A 25 4.06 11.83 5.91
CA ALA A 25 5.43 12.21 5.56
C ALA A 25 6.30 11.04 5.09
N ASN A 26 6.14 9.86 5.69
CA ASN A 26 6.96 8.67 5.38
C ASN A 26 6.34 7.84 4.26
N ASP A 27 5.06 7.50 4.38
CA ASP A 27 4.45 6.42 3.61
C ASP A 27 3.81 6.87 2.29
N VAL A 28 3.62 8.19 2.06
CA VAL A 28 3.17 8.68 0.74
C VAL A 28 4.08 8.23 -0.39
N ALA A 29 5.36 8.04 -0.10
CA ALA A 29 6.31 7.52 -1.08
C ALA A 29 5.99 6.08 -1.51
N ASN A 30 5.36 5.30 -0.65
CA ASN A 30 4.86 3.97 -0.98
C ASN A 30 3.69 4.05 -1.98
N ALA A 31 2.79 5.03 -1.83
CA ALA A 31 1.65 5.20 -2.72
C ALA A 31 2.02 5.84 -4.07
N MET A 32 2.93 6.82 -4.08
CA MET A 32 3.20 7.68 -5.24
C MET A 32 4.59 7.55 -5.84
N GLY A 33 5.54 6.90 -5.13
CA GLY A 33 6.93 6.80 -5.58
C GLY A 33 7.07 6.07 -6.91
N THR A 34 6.28 5.03 -7.13
CA THR A 34 6.25 4.27 -8.39
C THR A 34 5.72 5.11 -9.56
N SER A 35 4.67 5.91 -9.35
CA SER A 35 4.05 6.76 -10.37
C SER A 35 4.89 7.99 -10.72
N VAL A 36 5.57 8.59 -9.73
CA VAL A 36 6.52 9.69 -9.97
C VAL A 36 7.81 9.15 -10.60
N GLY A 37 8.30 7.99 -10.11
CA GLY A 37 9.51 7.34 -10.62
C GLY A 37 9.39 6.87 -12.08
N SER A 38 8.21 6.45 -12.51
CA SER A 38 7.92 6.07 -13.90
C SER A 38 7.63 7.25 -14.82
N GLY A 39 7.44 8.46 -14.26
CA GLY A 39 7.02 9.65 -15.00
C GLY A 39 5.53 9.69 -15.35
N ALA A 40 4.70 8.81 -14.76
CA ALA A 40 3.25 8.82 -14.99
C ALA A 40 2.58 10.05 -14.32
N LEU A 41 3.10 10.51 -13.19
CA LEU A 41 2.63 11.70 -12.48
C LEU A 41 3.79 12.66 -12.22
N THR A 42 3.48 13.95 -12.29
CA THR A 42 4.34 14.98 -11.70
C THR A 42 4.28 14.91 -10.19
N LEU A 43 5.31 15.38 -9.50
CA LEU A 43 5.33 15.39 -8.03
C LEU A 43 4.10 16.13 -7.44
N THR A 44 3.75 17.29 -7.98
CA THR A 44 2.57 18.06 -7.55
C THR A 44 1.28 17.28 -7.80
N GLY A 45 1.13 16.67 -8.99
CA GLY A 45 -0.04 15.87 -9.32
C GLY A 45 -0.18 14.64 -8.39
N ALA A 46 0.93 14.00 -8.04
CA ALA A 46 0.97 12.88 -7.11
C ALA A 46 0.55 13.31 -5.69
N VAL A 47 1.06 14.46 -5.20
CA VAL A 47 0.68 15.01 -3.89
C VAL A 47 -0.82 15.34 -3.83
N ILE A 48 -1.38 15.97 -4.86
CA ILE A 48 -2.81 16.30 -4.90
C ILE A 48 -3.67 15.03 -4.94
N LEU A 49 -3.32 14.08 -5.80
CA LEU A 49 -4.05 12.80 -5.91
C LEU A 49 -4.00 12.03 -4.59
N ALA A 50 -2.81 11.92 -3.98
CA ALA A 50 -2.61 11.26 -2.70
C ALA A 50 -3.44 11.94 -1.60
N ALA A 51 -3.41 13.27 -1.49
CA ALA A 51 -4.14 14.01 -0.48
C ALA A 51 -5.64 13.69 -0.51
N ILE A 52 -6.25 13.68 -1.70
CA ILE A 52 -7.67 13.38 -1.86
C ILE A 52 -7.97 11.92 -1.54
N MET A 53 -7.17 11.00 -2.07
CA MET A 53 -7.45 9.57 -1.98
C MET A 53 -7.12 8.99 -0.61
N GLU A 54 -6.02 9.41 0.02
CA GLU A 54 -5.67 8.99 1.38
C GLU A 54 -6.67 9.52 2.41
N PHE A 55 -7.09 10.78 2.28
CA PHE A 55 -8.15 11.32 3.14
C PHE A 55 -9.44 10.53 2.99
N ALA A 56 -9.86 10.25 1.76
CA ALA A 56 -11.07 9.47 1.50
C ALA A 56 -10.96 8.04 2.07
N GLY A 57 -9.80 7.37 1.91
CA GLY A 57 -9.55 6.06 2.47
C GLY A 57 -9.59 6.04 4.00
N ALA A 58 -8.91 6.98 4.62
CA ALA A 58 -8.87 7.17 6.07
C ALA A 58 -10.27 7.37 6.66
N PHE A 59 -11.06 8.23 6.03
CA PHE A 59 -12.39 8.58 6.48
C PHE A 59 -13.41 7.45 6.26
N LEU A 60 -13.42 6.82 5.07
CA LEU A 60 -14.44 5.85 4.69
C LEU A 60 -14.18 4.43 5.26
N VAL A 61 -12.93 4.00 5.33
CA VAL A 61 -12.56 2.60 5.65
C VAL A 61 -11.72 2.47 6.92
N GLY A 62 -11.04 3.55 7.34
CA GLY A 62 -10.14 3.58 8.50
C GLY A 62 -10.72 3.04 9.83
N PRO A 63 -12.01 3.19 10.16
CA PRO A 63 -12.58 2.67 11.39
C PRO A 63 -12.37 1.18 11.63
N HIS A 64 -12.38 0.37 10.57
CA HIS A 64 -12.25 -1.09 10.68
C HIS A 64 -10.91 -1.54 11.25
N VAL A 65 -9.82 -0.93 10.79
CA VAL A 65 -8.46 -1.26 11.24
C VAL A 65 -8.15 -0.59 12.58
N SER A 66 -8.64 0.65 12.77
CA SER A 66 -8.45 1.42 14.01
C SER A 66 -8.92 0.67 15.26
N GLU A 67 -10.01 -0.09 15.15
CA GLU A 67 -10.52 -0.91 16.25
C GLU A 67 -9.54 -2.04 16.65
N THR A 68 -8.86 -2.65 15.68
CA THR A 68 -7.85 -3.67 15.97
C THR A 68 -6.62 -3.08 16.66
N VAL A 69 -6.16 -1.92 16.23
CA VAL A 69 -5.01 -1.25 16.87
C VAL A 69 -5.40 -0.74 18.26
N ARG A 70 -6.65 -0.26 18.44
CA ARG A 70 -7.16 0.26 19.71
C ARG A 70 -7.16 -0.78 20.83
N LYS A 71 -7.74 -1.96 20.61
CA LYS A 71 -7.95 -2.98 21.66
C LYS A 71 -7.51 -4.40 21.31
N GLY A 72 -6.95 -4.59 20.13
CA GLY A 72 -6.54 -5.92 19.66
C GLY A 72 -5.16 -6.36 20.15
N ILE A 73 -4.30 -5.44 20.60
CA ILE A 73 -2.89 -5.72 20.90
C ILE A 73 -2.67 -5.95 22.41
N VAL A 74 -3.27 -5.10 23.24
CA VAL A 74 -3.17 -5.16 24.70
C VAL A 74 -4.54 -5.34 25.31
N ASP A 75 -4.63 -6.01 26.47
CA ASP A 75 -5.85 -6.18 27.21
C ASP A 75 -6.17 -4.91 28.02
N LEU A 76 -7.09 -4.11 27.47
CA LEU A 76 -7.46 -2.83 28.08
C LEU A 76 -8.22 -3.03 29.39
N ASP A 77 -9.00 -4.10 29.52
CA ASP A 77 -9.81 -4.35 30.72
C ASP A 77 -8.91 -4.83 31.86
N MET A 78 -7.92 -5.67 31.56
CA MET A 78 -6.89 -6.05 32.52
C MET A 78 -6.12 -4.83 33.03
N LEU A 79 -5.67 -3.95 32.13
CA LEU A 79 -4.95 -2.73 32.52
C LEU A 79 -5.83 -1.80 33.35
N ARG A 80 -7.09 -1.58 32.97
CA ARG A 80 -8.03 -0.72 33.69
C ARG A 80 -8.34 -1.23 35.12
N GLY A 81 -8.30 -2.56 35.31
CA GLY A 81 -8.51 -3.21 36.62
C GLY A 81 -7.36 -3.06 37.60
N MET A 82 -6.19 -2.56 37.17
CA MET A 82 -5.04 -2.32 38.03
C MET A 82 -5.19 -1.00 38.79
N ASP A 83 -4.41 -0.83 39.89
CA ASP A 83 -4.30 0.45 40.59
C ASP A 83 -3.79 1.53 39.61
N GLN A 84 -4.49 2.66 39.54
CA GLN A 84 -4.27 3.73 38.56
C GLN A 84 -4.29 3.25 37.09
N GLY A 85 -4.86 2.08 36.80
CA GLY A 85 -4.77 1.41 35.51
C GLY A 85 -5.31 2.24 34.35
N ALA A 86 -6.36 3.02 34.57
CA ALA A 86 -6.89 3.96 33.57
C ALA A 86 -5.86 5.03 33.16
N LEU A 87 -5.14 5.61 34.14
CA LEU A 87 -4.08 6.59 33.90
C LEU A 87 -2.88 5.93 33.20
N LEU A 88 -2.46 4.75 33.68
CA LEU A 88 -1.36 3.99 33.05
C LEU A 88 -1.66 3.66 31.58
N LEU A 89 -2.90 3.33 31.25
CA LEU A 89 -3.33 3.09 29.87
C LEU A 89 -3.22 4.35 29.01
N VAL A 90 -3.69 5.50 29.53
CA VAL A 90 -3.59 6.79 28.83
C VAL A 90 -2.12 7.15 28.58
N LEU A 91 -1.27 7.08 29.62
CA LEU A 91 0.15 7.40 29.50
C LEU A 91 0.88 6.43 28.55
N GLY A 92 0.51 5.15 28.56
CA GLY A 92 1.07 4.13 27.67
C GLY A 92 0.72 4.38 26.21
N MET A 93 -0.54 4.72 25.91
CA MET A 93 -0.95 5.04 24.54
C MET A 93 -0.36 6.38 24.05
N LEU A 94 -0.21 7.38 24.94
CA LEU A 94 0.54 8.61 24.64
C LEU A 94 2.01 8.32 24.30
N ALA A 95 2.66 7.48 25.12
CA ALA A 95 4.03 7.05 24.88
C ALA A 95 4.17 6.30 23.55
N ALA A 96 3.20 5.45 23.22
CA ALA A 96 3.21 4.71 21.95
C ALA A 96 3.08 5.63 20.73
N LEU A 97 2.16 6.61 20.76
CA LEU A 97 2.01 7.59 19.69
C LEU A 97 3.28 8.42 19.49
N LEU A 98 3.85 8.92 20.59
CA LEU A 98 5.07 9.71 20.56
C LEU A 98 6.26 8.87 20.06
N ALA A 99 6.42 7.64 20.56
CA ALA A 99 7.51 6.74 20.17
C ALA A 99 7.47 6.39 18.69
N ALA A 100 6.30 6.00 18.19
CA ALA A 100 6.14 5.69 16.79
C ALA A 100 6.38 6.91 15.89
N GLY A 101 5.82 8.08 16.26
CA GLY A 101 6.06 9.33 15.54
C GLY A 101 7.54 9.72 15.49
N VAL A 102 8.24 9.68 16.62
CA VAL A 102 9.69 9.98 16.70
C VAL A 102 10.51 9.00 15.86
N TRP A 103 10.21 7.70 15.95
CA TRP A 103 10.90 6.70 15.12
C TRP A 103 10.71 6.95 13.62
N LEU A 104 9.49 7.22 13.19
CA LEU A 104 9.19 7.53 11.79
C LEU A 104 9.90 8.80 11.32
N GLN A 105 9.97 9.82 12.16
CA GLN A 105 10.69 11.05 11.84
C GLN A 105 12.19 10.80 11.64
N LEU A 106 12.82 10.03 12.54
CA LEU A 106 14.22 9.66 12.45
C LEU A 106 14.48 8.82 11.19
N ALA A 107 13.63 7.82 10.93
CA ALA A 107 13.74 6.98 9.74
C ALA A 107 13.59 7.79 8.45
N SER A 108 12.63 8.71 8.39
CA SER A 108 12.43 9.61 7.23
C SER A 108 13.63 10.55 7.03
N TYR A 109 14.23 11.04 8.11
CA TYR A 109 15.42 11.87 8.04
C TYR A 109 16.62 11.11 7.43
N TRP A 110 16.78 9.83 7.75
CA TRP A 110 17.81 8.96 7.17
C TRP A 110 17.43 8.36 5.81
N GLY A 111 16.20 8.60 5.35
CA GLY A 111 15.66 8.04 4.11
C GLY A 111 15.42 6.53 4.18
N TRP A 112 15.17 5.98 5.36
CA TRP A 112 14.84 4.57 5.57
C TRP A 112 13.34 4.33 5.36
N PRO A 113 12.95 3.43 4.44
CA PRO A 113 11.57 3.02 4.29
C PRO A 113 11.20 2.04 5.40
N VAL A 114 10.63 2.55 6.49
CA VAL A 114 10.17 1.75 7.64
C VAL A 114 8.65 1.56 7.60
N SER A 115 8.17 0.59 8.36
CA SER A 115 6.73 0.35 8.49
C SER A 115 6.16 1.12 9.67
N THR A 116 5.20 1.98 9.41
CA THR A 116 4.42 2.71 10.42
C THR A 116 3.66 1.75 11.32
N THR A 117 3.08 0.68 10.74
CA THR A 117 2.35 -0.34 11.51
C THR A 117 3.26 -1.13 12.46
N HIS A 118 4.46 -1.52 12.02
CA HIS A 118 5.44 -2.15 12.92
C HIS A 118 5.83 -1.24 14.09
N SER A 119 6.02 0.04 13.79
CA SER A 119 6.39 1.05 14.77
C SER A 119 5.37 1.14 15.89
N ILE A 120 4.09 1.33 15.54
CA ILE A 120 3.03 1.50 16.53
C ILE A 120 2.68 0.20 17.26
N VAL A 121 2.66 -0.94 16.56
CA VAL A 121 2.41 -2.25 17.19
C VAL A 121 3.55 -2.58 18.17
N GLY A 122 4.81 -2.37 17.77
CA GLY A 122 5.95 -2.52 18.66
C GLY A 122 5.86 -1.62 19.89
N ALA A 123 5.49 -0.35 19.70
CA ALA A 123 5.32 0.62 20.78
C ALA A 123 4.21 0.20 21.76
N ILE A 124 3.04 -0.25 21.27
CA ILE A 124 1.92 -0.72 22.10
C ILE A 124 2.31 -1.99 22.87
N VAL A 125 2.97 -2.95 22.23
CA VAL A 125 3.49 -4.16 22.89
C VAL A 125 4.50 -3.80 23.98
N GLY A 126 5.43 -2.86 23.67
CA GLY A 126 6.46 -2.43 24.60
C GLY A 126 5.90 -1.84 25.89
N PHE A 127 5.03 -0.84 25.78
CA PHE A 127 4.43 -0.24 26.98
C PHE A 127 3.50 -1.25 27.71
N GLY A 128 2.72 -2.01 26.96
CA GLY A 128 1.80 -2.99 27.51
C GLY A 128 2.50 -4.02 28.40
N ALA A 129 3.65 -4.52 27.93
CA ALA A 129 4.47 -5.47 28.66
C ALA A 129 5.07 -4.90 29.97
N VAL A 130 5.44 -3.61 29.99
CA VAL A 130 6.01 -2.98 31.21
C VAL A 130 4.94 -2.39 32.13
N ALA A 131 3.77 -2.02 31.63
CA ALA A 131 2.68 -1.47 32.41
C ALA A 131 1.81 -2.55 33.07
N GLY A 132 1.45 -3.60 32.31
CA GLY A 132 0.54 -4.66 32.74
C GLY A 132 1.16 -6.05 32.83
N GLY A 133 2.48 -6.17 32.58
CA GLY A 133 3.15 -7.47 32.47
C GLY A 133 2.97 -8.11 31.09
N ILE A 134 3.75 -9.15 30.86
CA ILE A 134 3.74 -9.91 29.57
C ILE A 134 2.34 -10.49 29.28
N GLU A 135 1.55 -10.79 30.31
CA GLU A 135 0.20 -11.34 30.22
C GLU A 135 -0.83 -10.32 29.70
N ALA A 136 -0.57 -9.03 29.84
CA ALA A 136 -1.44 -7.98 29.32
C ALA A 136 -1.36 -7.90 27.79
N VAL A 137 -0.35 -8.49 27.15
CA VAL A 137 -0.21 -8.50 25.70
C VAL A 137 -0.97 -9.68 25.09
N LYS A 138 -1.84 -9.42 24.13
CA LYS A 138 -2.64 -10.43 23.42
C LYS A 138 -1.79 -11.13 22.36
N TRP A 139 -0.84 -11.98 22.78
CA TRP A 139 0.19 -12.61 21.90
C TRP A 139 -0.37 -13.36 20.70
N VAL A 140 -1.53 -14.02 20.83
CA VAL A 140 -2.19 -14.70 19.70
C VAL A 140 -2.60 -13.69 18.64
N LYS A 141 -3.13 -12.54 19.04
CA LYS A 141 -3.52 -11.45 18.11
C LYS A 141 -2.29 -10.78 17.50
N VAL A 142 -1.27 -10.51 18.32
CA VAL A 142 0.02 -9.99 17.84
C VAL A 142 0.65 -10.94 16.83
N GLY A 143 0.62 -12.25 17.09
CA GLY A 143 1.08 -13.29 16.16
C GLY A 143 0.29 -13.29 14.84
N THR A 144 -1.04 -13.12 14.90
CA THR A 144 -1.88 -13.00 13.69
C THR A 144 -1.51 -11.75 12.87
N ILE A 145 -1.27 -10.62 13.54
CA ILE A 145 -0.81 -9.38 12.89
C ILE A 145 0.57 -9.59 12.28
N ALA A 146 1.51 -10.18 13.00
CA ALA A 146 2.86 -10.48 12.48
C ALA A 146 2.82 -11.44 11.28
N MET A 147 1.97 -12.47 11.29
CA MET A 147 1.75 -13.32 10.12
C MET A 147 1.21 -12.57 8.92
N SER A 148 0.34 -11.58 9.12
CA SER A 148 -0.18 -10.76 8.03
C SER A 148 0.91 -9.92 7.35
N TRP A 149 1.99 -9.56 8.06
CA TRP A 149 3.14 -8.84 7.50
C TRP A 149 4.01 -9.71 6.59
N VAL A 150 3.95 -11.03 6.72
CA VAL A 150 4.61 -11.98 5.83
C VAL A 150 3.70 -12.34 4.65
N VAL A 151 2.42 -12.57 4.93
CA VAL A 151 1.45 -12.98 3.91
C VAL A 151 1.16 -11.86 2.92
N SER A 152 1.03 -10.60 3.39
CA SER A 152 0.66 -9.49 2.52
C SER A 152 1.68 -9.19 1.41
N PRO A 153 3.01 -9.09 1.66
CA PRO A 153 3.96 -8.90 0.57
C PRO A 153 4.06 -10.12 -0.36
N ALA A 154 3.93 -11.34 0.17
CA ALA A 154 3.94 -12.55 -0.65
C ALA A 154 2.73 -12.59 -1.58
N LEU A 155 1.52 -12.33 -1.06
CA LEU A 155 0.29 -12.29 -1.83
C LEU A 155 0.34 -11.20 -2.91
N SER A 156 0.73 -9.98 -2.52
CA SER A 156 0.86 -8.86 -3.43
C SER A 156 1.89 -9.14 -4.53
N GLY A 157 3.01 -9.77 -4.18
CA GLY A 157 4.04 -10.19 -5.13
C GLY A 157 3.53 -11.22 -6.14
N VAL A 158 2.78 -12.22 -5.70
CA VAL A 158 2.17 -13.22 -6.58
C VAL A 158 1.15 -12.57 -7.52
N ILE A 159 0.27 -11.71 -7.00
CA ILE A 159 -0.73 -11.00 -7.82
C ILE A 159 -0.01 -10.13 -8.87
N ALA A 160 0.98 -9.35 -8.48
CA ALA A 160 1.74 -8.48 -9.39
C ALA A 160 2.49 -9.29 -10.46
N PHE A 161 3.13 -10.40 -10.08
CA PHE A 161 3.78 -11.33 -11.01
C PHE A 161 2.81 -11.85 -12.06
N VAL A 162 1.65 -12.33 -11.62
CA VAL A 162 0.63 -12.92 -12.52
C VAL A 162 0.10 -11.86 -13.47
N ILE A 163 -0.31 -10.69 -12.96
CA ILE A 163 -0.84 -9.59 -13.79
C ILE A 163 0.19 -9.16 -14.82
N PHE A 164 1.44 -8.95 -14.41
CA PHE A 164 2.49 -8.52 -15.34
C PHE A 164 2.81 -9.59 -16.39
N ARG A 165 2.78 -10.88 -16.03
CA ARG A 165 2.91 -11.99 -17.01
C ARG A 165 1.79 -11.98 -18.04
N PHE A 166 0.54 -11.69 -17.62
CA PHE A 166 -0.58 -11.55 -18.56
C PHE A 166 -0.40 -10.34 -19.48
N ILE A 167 0.06 -9.20 -18.97
CA ILE A 167 0.34 -8.00 -19.77
C ILE A 167 1.46 -8.27 -20.77
N LEU A 168 2.54 -8.93 -20.36
CA LEU A 168 3.62 -9.31 -21.27
C LEU A 168 3.11 -10.20 -22.40
N ALA A 169 2.34 -11.24 -22.09
CA ALA A 169 1.84 -12.20 -23.08
C ALA A 169 0.72 -11.60 -23.95
N GLY A 170 -0.17 -10.80 -23.38
CA GLY A 170 -1.35 -10.25 -24.06
C GLY A 170 -1.07 -8.98 -24.86
N ILE A 171 -0.03 -8.22 -24.48
CA ILE A 171 0.26 -6.91 -25.08
C ILE A 171 1.67 -6.87 -25.67
N PHE A 172 2.71 -6.95 -24.82
CA PHE A 172 4.09 -6.69 -25.24
C PHE A 172 4.66 -7.74 -26.24
N TYR A 173 4.20 -8.99 -26.14
CA TYR A 173 4.67 -10.07 -27.04
C TYR A 173 3.80 -10.23 -28.29
N LYS A 174 2.82 -9.34 -28.51
CA LYS A 174 2.01 -9.36 -29.74
C LYS A 174 2.76 -8.70 -30.90
N PRO A 175 2.45 -9.09 -32.16
CA PRO A 175 3.04 -8.47 -33.35
C PRO A 175 2.83 -6.96 -33.43
N ASN A 176 1.67 -6.47 -33.01
CA ASN A 176 1.37 -5.05 -32.85
C ASN A 176 1.00 -4.75 -31.39
N PRO A 177 1.99 -4.41 -30.52
CA PRO A 177 1.75 -4.16 -29.10
C PRO A 177 0.83 -2.96 -28.84
N VAL A 178 0.90 -1.92 -29.69
CA VAL A 178 0.07 -0.71 -29.54
C VAL A 178 -1.39 -1.01 -29.78
N ALA A 179 -1.71 -1.70 -30.88
CA ALA A 179 -3.08 -2.14 -31.14
C ALA A 179 -3.60 -3.09 -30.08
N ALA A 180 -2.76 -4.01 -29.59
CA ALA A 180 -3.10 -4.90 -28.49
C ALA A 180 -3.37 -4.13 -27.18
N ALA A 181 -2.54 -3.13 -26.84
CA ALA A 181 -2.74 -2.27 -25.68
C ALA A 181 -4.04 -1.46 -25.77
N LYS A 182 -4.31 -0.80 -26.91
CA LYS A 182 -5.56 -0.07 -27.15
C LYS A 182 -6.78 -0.96 -26.95
N LYS A 183 -6.75 -2.19 -27.47
CA LYS A 183 -7.85 -3.15 -27.33
C LYS A 183 -8.02 -3.65 -25.89
N ALA A 184 -6.91 -3.89 -25.17
CA ALA A 184 -6.91 -4.46 -23.83
C ALA A 184 -7.28 -3.43 -22.74
N THR A 185 -6.89 -2.16 -22.91
CA THR A 185 -7.02 -1.12 -21.87
C THR A 185 -8.45 -0.96 -21.35
N PRO A 186 -9.52 -0.88 -22.17
CA PRO A 186 -10.89 -0.76 -21.63
C PRO A 186 -11.29 -1.95 -20.75
N TYR A 187 -10.89 -3.16 -21.10
CA TYR A 187 -11.17 -4.36 -20.30
C TYR A 187 -10.38 -4.37 -19.01
N ILE A 188 -9.12 -3.92 -19.03
CA ILE A 188 -8.28 -3.80 -17.84
C ILE A 188 -8.89 -2.76 -16.90
N VAL A 189 -9.26 -1.57 -17.40
CA VAL A 189 -9.91 -0.52 -16.59
C VAL A 189 -11.21 -1.02 -15.99
N PHE A 190 -12.05 -1.70 -16.77
CA PHE A 190 -13.28 -2.31 -16.28
C PHE A 190 -13.00 -3.28 -15.12
N ALA A 191 -12.09 -4.23 -15.30
CA ALA A 191 -11.76 -5.23 -14.29
C ALA A 191 -11.18 -4.60 -13.01
N VAL A 192 -10.29 -3.61 -13.16
CA VAL A 192 -9.69 -2.87 -12.04
C VAL A 192 -10.76 -2.14 -11.24
N LEU A 193 -11.60 -1.34 -11.90
CA LEU A 193 -12.65 -0.57 -11.23
C LEU A 193 -13.69 -1.48 -10.58
N VAL A 194 -14.10 -2.56 -11.25
CA VAL A 194 -15.06 -3.53 -10.67
C VAL A 194 -14.45 -4.19 -9.44
N ALA A 195 -13.21 -4.69 -9.50
CA ALA A 195 -12.56 -5.35 -8.36
C ALA A 195 -12.46 -4.41 -7.14
N MET A 196 -12.02 -3.16 -7.36
CA MET A 196 -11.88 -2.18 -6.29
C MET A 196 -13.24 -1.76 -5.70
N MET A 197 -14.24 -1.52 -6.55
CA MET A 197 -15.59 -1.16 -6.10
C MET A 197 -16.26 -2.28 -5.34
N LEU A 198 -16.05 -3.54 -5.73
CA LEU A 198 -16.59 -4.68 -4.99
C LEU A 198 -15.99 -4.77 -3.59
N VAL A 199 -14.66 -4.67 -3.46
CA VAL A 199 -14.00 -4.68 -2.15
C VAL A 199 -14.53 -3.54 -1.27
N LEU A 200 -14.65 -2.34 -1.83
CA LEU A 200 -15.17 -1.17 -1.13
C LEU A 200 -16.65 -1.35 -0.71
N ALA A 201 -17.49 -1.83 -1.60
CA ALA A 201 -18.93 -1.99 -1.36
C ALA A 201 -19.22 -3.08 -0.30
N PHE A 202 -18.50 -4.21 -0.33
CA PHE A 202 -18.80 -5.33 0.56
C PHE A 202 -18.57 -5.04 2.04
N LYS A 203 -17.55 -4.24 2.37
CA LYS A 203 -17.24 -3.95 3.77
C LYS A 203 -16.84 -2.48 4.03
N GLY A 204 -16.20 -1.81 3.09
CA GLY A 204 -15.71 -0.45 3.29
C GLY A 204 -16.83 0.55 3.57
N LEU A 205 -17.92 0.46 2.83
CA LEU A 205 -19.08 1.36 2.98
C LEU A 205 -20.15 0.82 3.93
N LYS A 206 -19.92 -0.33 4.59
CA LYS A 206 -20.90 -0.95 5.51
C LYS A 206 -21.45 0.03 6.56
N PRO A 207 -20.65 0.91 7.22
CA PRO A 207 -21.15 1.89 8.17
C PRO A 207 -22.18 2.84 7.57
N PHE A 208 -22.01 3.24 6.31
CA PHE A 208 -22.88 4.22 5.65
C PHE A 208 -24.24 3.64 5.22
N TRP A 209 -24.34 2.32 5.05
CA TRP A 209 -25.59 1.67 4.61
C TRP A 209 -26.57 1.40 5.75
N LYS A 210 -26.15 1.48 7.01
CA LYS A 210 -27.01 1.30 8.19
C LYS A 210 -27.83 2.56 8.56
N TYR A 211 -27.69 3.66 7.81
CA TYR A 211 -28.32 4.94 8.16
C TYR A 211 -29.74 5.07 7.60
N PRO A 212 -30.68 5.67 8.37
CA PRO A 212 -32.04 6.02 7.93
C PRO A 212 -32.08 6.94 6.71
N PHE A 213 -30.97 7.65 6.43
CA PHE A 213 -30.82 8.55 5.29
C PHE A 213 -31.16 7.88 3.95
N TRP A 214 -30.70 6.63 3.75
CA TRP A 214 -30.94 5.91 2.50
C TRP A 214 -32.37 5.39 2.35
N GLU A 215 -33.06 5.08 3.48
CA GLU A 215 -34.49 4.78 3.46
C GLU A 215 -35.31 5.98 3.00
N GLY A 216 -34.94 7.21 3.43
CA GLY A 216 -35.60 8.44 3.02
C GLY A 216 -35.34 8.82 1.56
N VAL A 217 -34.10 8.57 1.03
CA VAL A 217 -33.73 8.98 -0.33
C VAL A 217 -34.16 7.99 -1.39
N PHE A 218 -34.07 6.68 -1.13
CA PHE A 218 -34.31 5.63 -2.14
C PHE A 218 -35.57 4.79 -1.90
N GLY A 219 -36.30 5.01 -0.79
CA GLY A 219 -37.54 4.25 -0.47
C GLY A 219 -37.30 2.76 -0.17
N PHE A 220 -36.08 2.30 -0.10
CA PHE A 220 -35.74 0.90 0.19
C PHE A 220 -35.59 0.68 1.69
N LYS A 221 -36.51 -0.08 2.29
CA LYS A 221 -36.30 -0.62 3.64
C LYS A 221 -35.24 -1.73 3.56
N PHE A 222 -34.01 -1.40 3.86
CA PHE A 222 -32.99 -2.43 4.10
C PHE A 222 -33.40 -3.19 5.36
N LYS A 223 -33.86 -4.45 5.21
CA LYS A 223 -34.10 -5.30 6.36
C LYS A 223 -32.85 -5.35 7.21
N SER A 224 -32.95 -5.00 8.47
CA SER A 224 -31.90 -4.93 9.49
C SER A 224 -31.09 -6.21 9.70
N HIS A 225 -31.38 -7.27 8.94
CA HIS A 225 -30.68 -8.56 8.97
C HIS A 225 -29.61 -8.73 7.90
N LEU A 226 -29.48 -7.79 6.94
CA LEU A 226 -28.39 -7.81 5.96
C LEU A 226 -27.28 -6.89 6.43
N ASP A 227 -26.25 -7.50 7.02
CA ASP A 227 -25.02 -6.83 7.43
C ASP A 227 -24.20 -6.27 6.26
N ALA A 228 -24.69 -6.32 5.02
CA ALA A 228 -24.02 -5.86 3.81
C ALA A 228 -25.03 -5.29 2.79
N VAL A 229 -24.53 -4.41 1.92
CA VAL A 229 -25.25 -4.00 0.70
C VAL A 229 -25.64 -5.25 -0.08
N PRO A 230 -26.87 -5.33 -0.63
CA PRO A 230 -27.25 -6.46 -1.47
C PRO A 230 -26.20 -6.69 -2.56
N LEU A 231 -25.76 -7.94 -2.70
CA LEU A 231 -24.75 -8.33 -3.70
C LEU A 231 -25.13 -7.83 -5.10
N THR A 232 -26.41 -7.89 -5.45
CA THR A 232 -26.93 -7.41 -6.73
C THR A 232 -26.71 -5.91 -6.95
N LEU A 233 -26.93 -5.09 -5.92
CA LEU A 233 -26.70 -3.64 -6.00
C LEU A 233 -25.21 -3.32 -6.06
N SER A 234 -24.38 -4.02 -5.27
CA SER A 234 -22.93 -3.88 -5.31
C SER A 234 -22.35 -4.24 -6.67
N LEU A 235 -22.82 -5.36 -7.27
CA LEU A 235 -22.44 -5.79 -8.61
C LEU A 235 -22.91 -4.80 -9.68
N ALA A 236 -24.14 -4.31 -9.57
CA ALA A 236 -24.68 -3.32 -10.52
C ALA A 236 -23.89 -2.00 -10.47
N ALA A 237 -23.63 -1.47 -9.27
CA ALA A 237 -22.86 -0.24 -9.09
C ALA A 237 -21.41 -0.41 -9.59
N ALA A 238 -20.74 -1.50 -9.21
CA ALA A 238 -19.38 -1.80 -9.67
C ALA A 238 -19.33 -1.98 -11.20
N GLY A 239 -20.30 -2.70 -11.77
CA GLY A 239 -20.43 -2.90 -13.21
C GLY A 239 -20.65 -1.58 -13.96
N LEU A 240 -21.52 -0.70 -13.45
CA LEU A 240 -21.76 0.61 -14.03
C LEU A 240 -20.50 1.49 -14.02
N ILE A 241 -19.83 1.59 -12.86
CA ILE A 241 -18.59 2.37 -12.71
C ILE A 241 -17.50 1.80 -13.61
N GLY A 242 -17.35 0.47 -13.63
CA GLY A 242 -16.42 -0.21 -14.53
C GLY A 242 -16.71 0.06 -16.00
N PHE A 243 -17.97 0.01 -16.40
CA PHE A 243 -18.42 0.30 -17.77
C PHE A 243 -18.14 1.75 -18.17
N VAL A 244 -18.48 2.71 -17.33
CA VAL A 244 -18.17 4.13 -17.57
C VAL A 244 -16.67 4.34 -17.70
N GLY A 245 -15.86 3.76 -16.79
CA GLY A 245 -14.40 3.82 -16.88
C GLY A 245 -13.85 3.19 -18.16
N ALA A 246 -14.39 2.06 -18.59
CA ALA A 246 -14.02 1.42 -19.86
C ALA A 246 -14.34 2.31 -21.07
N CYS A 247 -15.52 2.95 -21.10
CA CYS A 247 -15.90 3.88 -22.17
C CYS A 247 -14.99 5.11 -22.23
N VAL A 248 -14.66 5.68 -21.06
CA VAL A 248 -13.74 6.82 -20.96
C VAL A 248 -12.35 6.41 -21.44
N SER A 249 -11.81 5.29 -20.95
CA SER A 249 -10.49 4.80 -21.34
C SER A 249 -10.43 4.48 -22.83
N TYR A 250 -11.47 3.89 -23.41
CA TYR A 250 -11.57 3.66 -24.85
C TYR A 250 -11.44 4.95 -25.67
N ARG A 251 -12.16 6.02 -25.26
CA ARG A 251 -12.06 7.33 -25.91
C ARG A 251 -10.67 7.93 -25.81
N LEU A 252 -10.02 7.82 -24.65
CA LEU A 252 -8.69 8.37 -24.39
C LEU A 252 -7.61 7.67 -25.22
N VAL A 253 -7.64 6.33 -25.31
CA VAL A 253 -6.59 5.58 -26.00
C VAL A 253 -6.82 5.45 -27.52
N ARG A 254 -8.05 5.63 -27.99
CA ARG A 254 -8.40 5.50 -29.41
C ARG A 254 -7.58 6.43 -30.31
N ASN A 255 -7.37 7.66 -29.86
CA ASN A 255 -6.73 8.72 -30.65
C ASN A 255 -5.19 8.69 -30.58
N ILE A 256 -4.60 7.73 -29.87
CA ILE A 256 -3.13 7.56 -29.88
C ILE A 256 -2.74 7.01 -31.25
N GLU A 257 -2.00 7.79 -32.03
CA GLU A 257 -1.59 7.38 -33.39
C GLU A 257 -0.61 6.21 -33.34
N GLU A 258 -0.76 5.28 -34.31
CA GLU A 258 0.18 4.20 -34.54
C GLU A 258 1.22 4.70 -35.54
N GLU A 259 2.48 4.84 -35.14
CA GLU A 259 3.53 5.21 -36.09
C GLU A 259 3.72 4.15 -37.15
N PRO A 260 3.70 4.52 -38.45
CA PRO A 260 3.94 3.58 -39.52
C PRO A 260 5.35 2.98 -39.44
N GLY A 261 5.48 1.67 -39.34
CA GLY A 261 6.77 0.96 -39.32
C GLY A 261 7.04 0.02 -38.15
N GLN A 262 6.08 -0.16 -37.26
CA GLN A 262 6.25 -0.89 -35.98
C GLN A 262 6.23 -2.42 -36.04
N THR A 263 5.89 -3.00 -37.18
CA THR A 263 5.83 -4.47 -37.39
C THR A 263 7.15 -5.19 -37.10
N LYS A 264 8.29 -4.48 -37.19
CA LYS A 264 9.62 -5.07 -36.97
C LYS A 264 10.11 -5.11 -35.52
N THR A 265 9.45 -4.41 -34.59
CA THR A 265 9.92 -4.28 -33.20
C THR A 265 9.57 -5.49 -32.34
N SER A 266 8.39 -6.09 -32.55
CA SER A 266 8.00 -7.30 -31.81
C SER A 266 8.81 -8.53 -32.29
N GLU A 267 9.17 -8.57 -33.57
CA GLU A 267 10.04 -9.57 -34.14
C GLU A 267 11.42 -9.54 -33.47
N ASN A 268 11.98 -8.36 -33.22
CA ASN A 268 13.26 -8.19 -32.53
C ASN A 268 13.25 -8.64 -31.05
N LEU A 269 12.22 -8.36 -30.29
CA LEU A 269 12.10 -8.83 -28.89
C LEU A 269 11.93 -10.35 -28.80
N TYR A 270 11.15 -10.93 -29.73
CA TYR A 270 10.98 -12.37 -29.82
C TYR A 270 12.30 -13.04 -30.22
N VAL A 271 13.00 -12.47 -31.23
CA VAL A 271 14.31 -12.93 -31.70
C VAL A 271 15.35 -12.84 -30.57
N GLN A 272 15.45 -11.73 -29.85
CA GLN A 272 16.36 -11.57 -28.70
C GLN A 272 16.11 -12.63 -27.62
N ARG A 273 14.84 -12.90 -27.30
CA ARG A 273 14.47 -13.91 -26.30
C ARG A 273 14.81 -15.33 -26.78
N SER A 274 14.58 -15.60 -28.06
CA SER A 274 14.91 -16.89 -28.66
C SER A 274 16.43 -17.12 -28.73
N LEU A 275 17.19 -16.09 -29.09
CA LEU A 275 18.66 -16.11 -29.08
C LEU A 275 19.21 -16.29 -27.67
N SER A 276 18.65 -15.60 -26.65
CA SER A 276 19.05 -15.76 -25.25
C SER A 276 18.81 -17.19 -24.73
N LYS A 277 17.69 -17.81 -25.12
CA LYS A 277 17.43 -19.23 -24.81
C LYS A 277 18.40 -20.16 -25.52
N ALA A 278 18.68 -19.92 -26.81
CA ALA A 278 19.64 -20.69 -27.56
C ALA A 278 21.04 -20.63 -26.92
N ILE A 279 21.50 -19.44 -26.51
CA ILE A 279 22.76 -19.25 -25.77
C ILE A 279 22.79 -20.09 -24.48
N MET A 280 21.71 -20.11 -23.75
CA MET A 280 21.61 -20.89 -22.50
C MET A 280 21.76 -22.41 -22.81
N HIS A 281 21.09 -22.90 -23.83
CA HIS A 281 21.18 -24.31 -24.22
C HIS A 281 22.57 -24.68 -24.80
N LEU A 282 23.15 -23.83 -25.62
CA LEU A 282 24.50 -24.01 -26.16
C LEU A 282 25.57 -24.03 -25.07
N ARG A 283 25.47 -23.15 -24.06
CA ARG A 283 26.34 -23.18 -22.88
C ARG A 283 26.23 -24.50 -22.09
N ARG A 284 25.02 -25.05 -21.99
CA ARG A 284 24.81 -26.34 -21.37
C ARG A 284 25.46 -27.47 -22.14
N ILE A 285 25.31 -27.49 -23.47
CA ILE A 285 25.96 -28.47 -24.36
C ILE A 285 27.47 -28.35 -24.21
N ARG A 286 28.05 -27.17 -24.33
CA ARG A 286 29.48 -26.92 -24.17
C ARG A 286 30.04 -27.47 -22.85
N ASN A 287 29.32 -27.30 -21.78
CA ASN A 287 29.74 -27.71 -20.43
C ASN A 287 29.59 -29.21 -20.16
N THR A 288 28.79 -29.91 -20.98
CA THR A 288 28.54 -31.35 -20.84
C THR A 288 29.21 -32.22 -21.88
N THR A 289 29.88 -31.61 -22.87
CA THR A 289 30.55 -32.32 -24.00
C THR A 289 32.05 -32.02 -24.04
N THR A 290 32.82 -32.90 -24.71
CA THR A 290 34.26 -32.76 -24.93
C THR A 290 34.59 -33.05 -26.41
N GLY A 291 35.76 -32.61 -26.89
CA GLY A 291 36.22 -32.83 -28.29
C GLY A 291 35.48 -31.97 -29.32
N GLU A 292 35.35 -32.46 -30.55
CA GLU A 292 34.78 -31.74 -31.69
C GLU A 292 33.39 -31.12 -31.43
N VAL A 293 32.53 -31.81 -30.73
CA VAL A 293 31.17 -31.31 -30.36
C VAL A 293 31.25 -30.07 -29.47
N ARG A 294 32.22 -29.99 -28.58
CA ARG A 294 32.45 -28.81 -27.75
C ARG A 294 32.94 -27.62 -28.60
N ASP A 295 33.84 -27.84 -29.55
CA ASP A 295 34.39 -26.79 -30.41
C ASP A 295 33.33 -26.25 -31.36
N ASP A 296 32.46 -27.13 -31.88
CA ASP A 296 31.30 -26.73 -32.66
C ASP A 296 30.28 -25.94 -31.82
N ALA A 297 29.99 -26.39 -30.61
CA ALA A 297 29.11 -25.64 -29.69
C ALA A 297 29.68 -24.26 -29.37
N ASP A 298 30.97 -24.09 -29.19
CA ASP A 298 31.63 -22.80 -28.96
C ASP A 298 31.51 -21.87 -30.16
N ARG A 299 31.70 -22.39 -31.40
CA ARG A 299 31.50 -21.58 -32.60
C ARG A 299 30.06 -21.07 -32.73
N VAL A 300 29.09 -21.96 -32.64
CA VAL A 300 27.67 -21.60 -32.71
C VAL A 300 27.28 -20.64 -31.55
N LEU A 301 27.87 -20.80 -30.38
CA LEU A 301 27.65 -19.90 -29.23
C LEU A 301 28.16 -18.48 -29.54
N GLN A 302 29.36 -18.33 -30.09
CA GLN A 302 29.92 -17.03 -30.50
C GLN A 302 29.06 -16.35 -31.56
N ASP A 303 28.65 -17.07 -32.59
CA ASP A 303 27.78 -16.56 -33.65
C ASP A 303 26.41 -16.13 -33.09
N THR A 304 25.83 -16.93 -32.21
CA THR A 304 24.55 -16.59 -31.57
C THR A 304 24.66 -15.36 -30.64
N GLN A 305 25.80 -15.21 -29.96
CA GLN A 305 26.08 -14.02 -29.11
C GLN A 305 26.26 -12.76 -30.00
N LYS A 306 26.92 -12.88 -31.15
CA LYS A 306 27.06 -11.77 -32.10
C LYS A 306 25.70 -11.37 -32.67
N LEU A 307 24.87 -12.32 -33.09
CA LEU A 307 23.50 -12.06 -33.52
C LEU A 307 22.65 -11.39 -32.43
N LEU A 308 22.80 -11.78 -31.19
CA LEU A 308 22.11 -11.13 -30.06
C LEU A 308 22.61 -9.69 -29.84
N HIS A 309 23.91 -9.45 -29.98
CA HIS A 309 24.48 -8.12 -29.89
C HIS A 309 23.99 -7.22 -31.04
N ASP A 310 23.95 -7.71 -32.28
CA ASP A 310 23.44 -6.99 -33.44
C ASP A 310 21.92 -6.71 -33.31
N ALA A 311 21.16 -7.68 -32.80
CA ALA A 311 19.74 -7.49 -32.47
C ALA A 311 19.53 -6.44 -31.38
N HIS A 312 20.40 -6.35 -30.37
CA HIS A 312 20.38 -5.28 -29.37
C HIS A 312 20.75 -3.91 -29.97
N ALA A 313 21.75 -3.85 -30.84
CA ALA A 313 22.17 -2.60 -31.49
C ALA A 313 21.07 -2.06 -32.42
N SER A 314 20.42 -2.95 -33.18
CA SER A 314 19.30 -2.58 -34.09
C SER A 314 18.04 -2.14 -33.31
N THR A 315 17.84 -2.64 -32.08
CA THR A 315 16.74 -2.24 -31.22
C THR A 315 17.01 -0.86 -30.57
N ARG A 316 18.28 -0.55 -30.28
CA ARG A 316 18.69 0.76 -29.74
C ARG A 316 18.41 1.92 -30.69
N THR A 317 18.47 1.69 -32.00
CA THR A 317 18.29 2.72 -33.04
C THR A 317 16.87 2.81 -33.61
N ARG A 318 16.06 1.75 -33.55
CA ARG A 318 14.73 1.70 -34.21
C ARG A 318 13.57 1.21 -33.35
N GLY A 319 13.81 0.66 -32.16
CA GLY A 319 12.80 -0.02 -31.34
C GLY A 319 12.13 0.81 -30.25
N VAL A 320 12.47 2.11 -30.13
CA VAL A 320 12.04 2.94 -29.00
C VAL A 320 10.58 3.38 -29.13
N SER A 321 10.05 3.50 -30.36
CA SER A 321 8.76 4.19 -30.58
C SER A 321 7.54 3.36 -30.09
N GLY A 322 7.41 2.09 -30.50
CA GLY A 322 6.22 1.29 -30.14
C GLY A 322 6.12 0.89 -28.68
N TYR A 323 7.24 0.60 -28.03
CA TYR A 323 7.29 0.34 -26.60
C TYR A 323 6.89 1.59 -25.80
N HIS A 324 7.40 2.74 -26.19
CA HIS A 324 7.09 4.01 -25.55
C HIS A 324 5.60 4.38 -25.67
N GLN A 325 4.97 4.09 -26.80
CA GLN A 325 3.53 4.34 -26.99
C GLN A 325 2.66 3.43 -26.11
N VAL A 326 3.03 2.15 -25.95
CA VAL A 326 2.36 1.25 -25.00
C VAL A 326 2.50 1.79 -23.57
N GLU A 327 3.70 2.22 -23.17
CA GLU A 327 3.89 2.81 -21.83
C GLU A 327 3.08 4.10 -21.64
N ARG A 328 2.91 4.93 -22.68
CA ARG A 328 2.01 6.10 -22.63
C ARG A 328 0.54 5.71 -22.40
N ILE A 329 0.09 4.60 -22.95
CA ILE A 329 -1.25 4.06 -22.67
C ILE A 329 -1.34 3.63 -21.20
N PHE A 330 -0.31 2.99 -20.66
CA PHE A 330 -0.25 2.56 -19.28
C PHE A 330 -0.16 3.70 -18.27
N ILE A 331 0.21 4.92 -18.65
CA ILE A 331 0.18 6.10 -17.77
C ILE A 331 -1.23 6.28 -17.16
N PHE A 332 -2.30 6.17 -17.96
CA PHE A 332 -3.67 6.32 -17.46
C PHE A 332 -4.03 5.21 -16.45
N LEU A 333 -3.64 3.97 -16.74
CA LEU A 333 -3.85 2.84 -15.83
C LEU A 333 -3.08 3.03 -14.51
N GLN A 334 -1.86 3.52 -14.60
CA GLN A 334 -1.02 3.77 -13.44
C GLN A 334 -1.56 4.92 -12.57
N ILE A 335 -2.07 6.00 -13.15
CA ILE A 335 -2.71 7.07 -12.38
C ILE A 335 -3.92 6.54 -11.60
N ILE A 336 -4.73 5.66 -12.21
CA ILE A 336 -5.86 5.03 -11.53
C ILE A 336 -5.37 4.14 -10.39
N SER A 337 -4.38 3.28 -10.62
CA SER A 337 -3.84 2.39 -9.59
C SER A 337 -3.15 3.14 -8.46
N ALA A 338 -2.43 4.23 -8.76
CA ALA A 338 -1.83 5.11 -7.76
C ALA A 338 -2.89 5.72 -6.83
N GLY A 339 -4.00 6.21 -7.38
CA GLY A 339 -5.13 6.67 -6.59
C GLY A 339 -5.69 5.58 -5.66
N PHE A 340 -5.80 4.34 -6.15
CA PHE A 340 -6.26 3.22 -5.32
C PHE A 340 -5.26 2.80 -4.25
N VAL A 341 -3.96 2.83 -4.53
CA VAL A 341 -2.94 2.59 -3.48
C VAL A 341 -3.03 3.66 -2.40
N ALA A 342 -3.14 4.93 -2.77
CA ALA A 342 -3.29 6.03 -1.82
C ALA A 342 -4.56 5.87 -0.97
N PHE A 343 -5.68 5.52 -1.60
CA PHE A 343 -6.93 5.22 -0.88
C PHE A 343 -6.76 4.04 0.08
N ALA A 344 -6.18 2.94 -0.38
CA ALA A 344 -5.95 1.74 0.42
C ALA A 344 -4.97 2.01 1.58
N HIS A 345 -3.94 2.82 1.34
CA HIS A 345 -2.98 3.28 2.34
C HIS A 345 -3.68 4.09 3.44
N GLY A 346 -4.41 5.15 3.08
CA GLY A 346 -5.17 5.93 4.04
C GLY A 346 -6.15 5.08 4.85
N ALA A 347 -6.81 4.11 4.21
CA ALA A 347 -7.74 3.18 4.85
C ALA A 347 -7.09 2.28 5.91
N ASN A 348 -5.84 1.88 5.73
CA ASN A 348 -5.11 1.01 6.66
C ASN A 348 -4.35 1.83 7.71
N ASP A 349 -3.58 2.82 7.29
CA ASP A 349 -2.53 3.41 8.11
C ASP A 349 -3.02 4.54 9.01
N VAL A 350 -4.19 5.15 8.74
CA VAL A 350 -4.83 6.07 9.70
C VAL A 350 -5.05 5.39 11.07
N ALA A 351 -5.24 4.09 11.08
CA ALA A 351 -5.42 3.28 12.29
C ALA A 351 -4.22 3.36 13.24
N ASN A 352 -3.02 3.55 12.72
CA ASN A 352 -1.79 3.63 13.49
C ASN A 352 -1.73 4.89 14.38
N ALA A 353 -2.41 5.97 13.97
CA ALA A 353 -2.58 7.17 14.79
C ALA A 353 -3.89 7.15 15.60
N ILE A 354 -4.99 6.78 14.93
CA ILE A 354 -6.33 6.93 15.51
C ILE A 354 -6.69 5.78 16.47
N GLY A 355 -6.11 4.59 16.30
CA GLY A 355 -6.31 3.47 17.22
C GLY A 355 -5.94 3.83 18.67
N PRO A 356 -4.67 4.15 18.97
CA PRO A 356 -4.24 4.56 20.30
C PRO A 356 -4.92 5.83 20.78
N LEU A 357 -5.11 6.83 19.90
CA LEU A 357 -5.81 8.06 20.24
C LEU A 357 -7.26 7.80 20.70
N SER A 358 -7.97 6.91 20.02
CA SER A 358 -9.32 6.50 20.40
C SER A 358 -9.34 5.77 21.74
N ALA A 359 -8.32 4.96 22.05
CA ALA A 359 -8.21 4.30 23.35
C ALA A 359 -8.05 5.31 24.49
N ILE A 360 -7.26 6.37 24.29
CA ILE A 360 -7.10 7.46 25.26
C ILE A 360 -8.43 8.19 25.47
N MET A 361 -9.08 8.59 24.39
CA MET A 361 -10.33 9.34 24.45
C MET A 361 -11.44 8.54 25.10
N GLU A 362 -11.50 7.22 24.92
CA GLU A 362 -12.47 6.35 25.60
C GLU A 362 -12.30 6.34 27.12
N VAL A 363 -11.06 6.45 27.61
CA VAL A 363 -10.76 6.48 29.06
C VAL A 363 -11.06 7.84 29.67
N VAL A 364 -10.68 8.90 28.96
CA VAL A 364 -10.80 10.28 29.48
C VAL A 364 -12.23 10.83 29.35
N ASP A 365 -12.97 10.38 28.32
CA ASP A 365 -14.36 10.77 28.08
C ASP A 365 -15.34 9.89 28.88
N THR A 366 -15.31 10.00 30.20
CA THR A 366 -16.29 9.33 31.07
C THR A 366 -17.65 10.03 31.07
N THR A 367 -17.80 11.20 30.46
CA THR A 367 -19.04 11.96 30.35
C THR A 367 -19.50 12.01 28.90
N LYS A 368 -20.46 11.15 28.56
CA LYS A 368 -21.09 11.03 27.21
C LYS A 368 -21.74 12.31 26.65
N GLU A 369 -21.65 13.43 27.37
CA GLU A 369 -22.37 14.68 27.06
C GLU A 369 -21.51 15.77 26.40
N ALA A 370 -20.18 15.58 26.26
CA ALA A 370 -19.30 16.71 25.96
C ALA A 370 -18.74 16.78 24.54
N MET A 371 -19.07 15.89 23.62
CA MET A 371 -18.57 15.98 22.25
C MET A 371 -19.70 15.89 21.22
N PHE A 372 -20.05 17.03 20.68
CA PHE A 372 -20.91 17.21 19.50
C PHE A 372 -20.52 16.22 18.39
N TRP A 373 -21.53 15.53 17.81
CA TRP A 373 -21.42 14.65 16.65
C TRP A 373 -20.84 13.24 16.90
N VAL A 374 -21.42 12.54 17.87
CA VAL A 374 -21.37 11.07 17.83
C VAL A 374 -22.31 10.64 16.69
N VAL A 375 -21.76 10.07 15.65
CA VAL A 375 -22.57 9.36 14.65
C VAL A 375 -23.16 8.15 15.38
N PRO A 376 -24.51 8.08 15.58
CA PRO A 376 -25.10 6.98 16.30
C PRO A 376 -24.83 5.69 15.51
N ASP A 377 -24.42 4.65 16.22
CA ASP A 377 -24.43 3.27 15.76
C ASP A 377 -23.42 2.83 14.69
N ILE A 378 -22.20 3.46 14.64
CA ILE A 378 -21.07 2.74 14.11
C ILE A 378 -20.62 1.75 15.19
N GLN A 379 -20.58 0.46 14.89
CA GLN A 379 -20.07 -0.59 15.79
C GLN A 379 -18.58 -0.40 16.20
N SER A 380 -17.93 0.65 15.74
CA SER A 380 -16.59 1.10 16.12
C SER A 380 -16.73 2.32 17.03
N HIS A 381 -16.14 2.27 18.21
CA HIS A 381 -16.03 3.43 19.13
C HIS A 381 -15.06 4.52 18.62
N VAL A 382 -14.77 4.56 17.33
CA VAL A 382 -13.90 5.55 16.70
C VAL A 382 -14.72 6.74 16.25
N SER A 383 -14.52 7.89 16.89
CA SER A 383 -15.20 9.13 16.56
C SER A 383 -14.82 9.64 15.17
N VAL A 384 -15.81 10.15 14.42
CA VAL A 384 -15.61 10.79 13.11
C VAL A 384 -14.59 11.94 13.18
N TRP A 385 -14.56 12.70 14.26
CA TRP A 385 -13.60 13.79 14.47
C TRP A 385 -12.15 13.31 14.53
N LEU A 386 -11.92 12.15 15.15
CA LEU A 386 -10.59 11.57 15.20
C LEU A 386 -10.13 11.13 13.80
N LEU A 387 -11.04 10.57 12.99
CA LEU A 387 -10.74 10.23 11.59
C LEU A 387 -10.44 11.46 10.75
N LEU A 388 -11.17 12.56 10.94
CA LEU A 388 -10.88 13.83 10.30
C LEU A 388 -9.49 14.34 10.69
N LEU A 389 -9.17 14.33 12.00
CA LEU A 389 -7.86 14.74 12.51
C LEU A 389 -6.74 13.87 11.90
N GLY A 390 -6.93 12.55 11.88
CA GLY A 390 -5.97 11.62 11.27
C GLY A 390 -5.78 11.84 9.78
N GLY A 391 -6.89 11.94 9.04
CA GLY A 391 -6.86 12.20 7.59
C GLY A 391 -6.21 13.54 7.24
N ILE A 392 -6.53 14.61 7.98
CA ILE A 392 -5.90 15.93 7.81
C ILE A 392 -4.41 15.86 8.16
N GLY A 393 -4.04 15.17 9.25
CA GLY A 393 -2.64 14.97 9.65
C GLY A 393 -1.83 14.29 8.55
N ILE A 394 -2.36 13.21 7.97
CA ILE A 394 -1.74 12.50 6.84
C ILE A 394 -1.55 13.44 5.65
N VAL A 395 -2.59 14.19 5.26
CA VAL A 395 -2.53 15.15 4.13
C VAL A 395 -1.48 16.24 4.37
N ILE A 396 -1.42 16.81 5.57
CA ILE A 396 -0.42 17.83 5.89
C ILE A 396 1.00 17.22 5.88
N GLY A 397 1.16 16.00 6.41
CA GLY A 397 2.43 15.28 6.40
C GLY A 397 2.97 15.05 4.99
N LEU A 398 2.14 14.51 4.12
CA LEU A 398 2.51 14.25 2.73
C LEU A 398 2.83 15.54 1.95
N ALA A 399 2.09 16.63 2.20
CA ALA A 399 2.30 17.91 1.52
C ALA A 399 3.58 18.63 1.98
N THR A 400 3.95 18.49 3.25
CA THR A 400 5.09 19.23 3.84
C THR A 400 6.42 18.48 3.72
N TRP A 401 6.42 17.15 3.88
CA TRP A 401 7.66 16.36 3.96
C TRP A 401 7.71 15.18 2.98
N GLY A 402 6.57 14.66 2.51
CA GLY A 402 6.48 13.43 1.72
C GLY A 402 7.25 13.46 0.40
N TRP A 403 7.40 14.63 -0.22
CA TRP A 403 8.13 14.80 -1.48
C TRP A 403 9.59 14.30 -1.42
N ARG A 404 10.27 14.42 -0.26
CA ARG A 404 11.67 13.96 -0.08
C ARG A 404 11.78 12.45 -0.18
N VAL A 405 10.82 11.75 0.39
CA VAL A 405 10.80 10.27 0.42
C VAL A 405 10.35 9.72 -0.94
N ILE A 406 9.39 10.37 -1.61
CA ILE A 406 8.94 10.03 -2.98
C ILE A 406 10.12 10.02 -3.95
N GLU A 407 10.96 11.06 -3.93
CA GLU A 407 12.12 11.17 -4.82
C GLU A 407 13.15 10.06 -4.56
N THR A 408 13.31 9.65 -3.33
CA THR A 408 14.29 8.62 -2.94
C THR A 408 13.84 7.21 -3.37
N ILE A 409 12.58 6.85 -3.13
CA ILE A 409 12.05 5.49 -3.43
C ILE A 409 11.88 5.29 -4.93
N GLY A 410 11.38 6.30 -5.64
CA GLY A 410 11.12 6.21 -7.10
C GLY A 410 12.36 5.86 -7.93
N LYS A 411 13.57 6.09 -7.41
CA LYS A 411 14.83 5.91 -8.15
C LYS A 411 15.64 4.67 -7.73
N ARG A 412 15.35 3.99 -6.59
CA ARG A 412 16.28 3.04 -5.97
C ARG A 412 15.95 1.55 -6.10
N ILE A 413 14.68 1.16 -6.26
CA ILE A 413 14.29 -0.27 -6.15
C ILE A 413 14.40 -1.01 -7.48
N THR A 414 13.90 -0.45 -8.57
CA THR A 414 14.00 -1.01 -9.93
C THR A 414 13.69 0.09 -10.96
N GLU A 415 14.12 -0.08 -12.21
CA GLU A 415 13.64 0.76 -13.31
C GLU A 415 12.13 0.56 -13.48
N LEU A 416 11.35 1.53 -13.01
CA LEU A 416 9.91 1.52 -13.11
C LEU A 416 9.49 2.17 -14.43
N THR A 417 8.60 1.46 -15.16
CA THR A 417 7.86 2.00 -16.30
C THR A 417 6.38 2.03 -15.92
N PRO A 418 5.52 2.80 -16.61
CA PRO A 418 4.10 2.88 -16.29
C PRO A 418 3.40 1.51 -16.22
N SER A 419 3.71 0.58 -17.11
CA SER A 419 3.12 -0.76 -17.08
C SER A 419 3.53 -1.58 -15.84
N ARG A 420 4.77 -1.43 -15.39
CA ARG A 420 5.30 -2.10 -14.18
C ARG A 420 4.74 -1.46 -12.93
N GLY A 421 4.71 -0.13 -12.89
CA GLY A 421 4.11 0.64 -11.80
C GLY A 421 2.65 0.28 -11.61
N PHE A 422 1.86 0.27 -12.69
CA PHE A 422 0.47 -0.16 -12.66
C PHE A 422 0.29 -1.55 -12.01
N CYS A 423 1.07 -2.55 -12.44
CA CYS A 423 0.94 -3.90 -11.90
C CYS A 423 1.27 -3.97 -10.41
N ALA A 424 2.34 -3.28 -9.98
CA ALA A 424 2.74 -3.24 -8.58
C ALA A 424 1.71 -2.50 -7.73
N GLU A 425 1.27 -1.32 -8.14
CA GLU A 425 0.29 -0.50 -7.44
C GLU A 425 -1.06 -1.20 -7.33
N PHE A 426 -1.57 -1.76 -8.42
CA PHE A 426 -2.86 -2.45 -8.38
C PHE A 426 -2.84 -3.68 -7.47
N ALA A 427 -1.78 -4.48 -7.52
CA ALA A 427 -1.62 -5.64 -6.65
C ALA A 427 -1.50 -5.22 -5.16
N ALA A 428 -0.74 -4.17 -4.88
CA ALA A 428 -0.62 -3.62 -3.53
C ALA A 428 -1.96 -3.08 -3.03
N ALA A 429 -2.64 -2.24 -3.81
CA ALA A 429 -3.94 -1.67 -3.45
C ALA A 429 -4.97 -2.75 -3.13
N LEU A 430 -5.09 -3.77 -3.98
CA LEU A 430 -6.02 -4.87 -3.78
C LEU A 430 -5.71 -5.64 -2.49
N THR A 431 -4.43 -5.94 -2.24
CA THR A 431 -4.00 -6.65 -1.03
C THR A 431 -4.26 -5.83 0.23
N ILE A 432 -3.93 -4.53 0.22
CA ILE A 432 -4.13 -3.64 1.37
C ILE A 432 -5.62 -3.48 1.67
N LEU A 433 -6.46 -3.26 0.65
CA LEU A 433 -7.91 -3.13 0.85
C LEU A 433 -8.53 -4.42 1.39
N ILE A 434 -8.15 -5.59 0.86
CA ILE A 434 -8.61 -6.88 1.40
C ILE A 434 -8.22 -6.99 2.88
N ALA A 435 -6.98 -6.70 3.24
CA ALA A 435 -6.53 -6.74 4.63
C ALA A 435 -7.31 -5.75 5.52
N SER A 436 -7.54 -4.52 5.06
CA SER A 436 -8.30 -3.49 5.79
C SER A 436 -9.74 -3.93 6.03
N VAL A 437 -10.35 -4.57 5.05
CA VAL A 437 -11.70 -5.16 5.15
C VAL A 437 -11.77 -6.26 6.22
N TYR A 438 -10.69 -7.03 6.41
CA TYR A 438 -10.57 -8.02 7.49
C TYR A 438 -10.03 -7.43 8.80
N SER A 439 -9.96 -6.10 8.89
CA SER A 439 -9.46 -5.38 10.08
C SER A 439 -8.03 -5.79 10.47
N LEU A 440 -7.20 -6.09 9.48
CA LEU A 440 -5.80 -6.46 9.69
C LEU A 440 -4.90 -5.24 9.47
N PRO A 441 -4.19 -4.75 10.50
CA PRO A 441 -3.17 -3.73 10.35
C PRO A 441 -1.93 -4.36 9.70
N ILE A 442 -1.81 -4.17 8.40
CA ILE A 442 -0.66 -4.67 7.63
C ILE A 442 0.35 -3.55 7.37
N SER A 443 1.55 -3.93 6.93
CA SER A 443 2.52 -2.97 6.42
C SER A 443 2.29 -2.68 4.95
N THR A 444 1.87 -1.48 4.63
CA THR A 444 1.66 -0.99 3.26
C THR A 444 2.97 -0.92 2.50
N THR A 445 4.08 -0.53 3.18
CA THR A 445 5.44 -0.56 2.63
C THR A 445 5.86 -1.97 2.20
N HIS A 446 5.67 -2.97 3.07
CA HIS A 446 6.01 -4.36 2.75
C HIS A 446 5.18 -4.89 1.58
N THR A 447 3.90 -4.56 1.57
CA THR A 447 2.96 -4.99 0.52
C THR A 447 3.37 -4.44 -0.84
N LEU A 448 3.72 -3.16 -0.94
CA LEU A 448 4.20 -2.57 -2.18
C LEU A 448 5.56 -3.13 -2.62
N VAL A 449 6.51 -3.26 -1.69
CA VAL A 449 7.81 -3.87 -1.98
C VAL A 449 7.64 -5.29 -2.51
N GLY A 450 6.76 -6.08 -1.90
CA GLY A 450 6.40 -7.40 -2.38
C GLY A 450 5.87 -7.38 -3.82
N ALA A 451 4.96 -6.45 -4.15
CA ALA A 451 4.44 -6.27 -5.49
C ALA A 451 5.52 -5.90 -6.52
N VAL A 452 6.41 -4.97 -6.17
CA VAL A 452 7.54 -4.55 -7.03
C VAL A 452 8.48 -5.73 -7.28
N LEU A 453 8.77 -6.52 -6.25
CA LEU A 453 9.56 -7.75 -6.38
C LEU A 453 8.86 -8.78 -7.30
N GLY A 454 7.53 -8.93 -7.19
CA GLY A 454 6.75 -9.80 -8.07
C GLY A 454 6.86 -9.41 -9.54
N VAL A 455 6.74 -8.11 -9.86
CA VAL A 455 6.98 -7.58 -11.21
C VAL A 455 8.42 -7.83 -11.67
N GLY A 456 9.39 -7.59 -10.78
CA GLY A 456 10.81 -7.86 -11.06
C GLY A 456 11.08 -9.33 -11.38
N LEU A 457 10.53 -10.25 -10.59
CA LEU A 457 10.64 -11.70 -10.84
C LEU A 457 10.01 -12.12 -12.17
N ALA A 458 8.91 -11.49 -12.57
CA ALA A 458 8.28 -11.77 -13.88
C ALA A 458 9.18 -11.41 -15.08
N ARG A 459 10.15 -10.50 -14.88
CA ARG A 459 11.19 -10.13 -15.86
C ARG A 459 12.40 -11.07 -15.81
N GLY A 460 12.64 -11.71 -14.69
CA GLY A 460 13.79 -12.56 -14.40
C GLY A 460 14.55 -12.08 -13.16
N VAL A 461 15.17 -12.99 -12.44
CA VAL A 461 15.86 -12.73 -11.15
C VAL A 461 16.95 -11.64 -11.27
N GLY A 462 17.62 -11.54 -12.41
CA GLY A 462 18.66 -10.52 -12.65
C GLY A 462 18.14 -9.06 -12.70
N ALA A 463 16.83 -8.84 -12.66
CA ALA A 463 16.23 -7.51 -12.63
C ALA A 463 16.07 -6.95 -11.20
N LEU A 464 16.39 -7.73 -10.16
CA LEU A 464 16.23 -7.36 -8.76
C LEU A 464 17.54 -6.86 -8.16
N ASN A 465 17.45 -5.76 -7.41
CA ASN A 465 18.53 -5.29 -6.57
C ASN A 465 18.44 -5.94 -5.17
N LEU A 466 19.10 -7.08 -5.01
CA LEU A 466 19.09 -7.86 -3.77
C LEU A 466 19.68 -7.10 -2.56
N THR A 467 20.58 -6.14 -2.79
CA THR A 467 21.11 -5.29 -1.73
C THR A 467 20.02 -4.41 -1.14
N THR A 468 19.23 -3.76 -1.98
CA THR A 468 18.08 -2.95 -1.54
C THR A 468 17.05 -3.80 -0.80
N VAL A 469 16.77 -5.02 -1.28
CA VAL A 469 15.84 -5.95 -0.59
C VAL A 469 16.35 -6.29 0.81
N ARG A 470 17.63 -6.61 0.95
CA ARG A 470 18.25 -6.90 2.26
C ARG A 470 18.12 -5.71 3.21
N ASP A 471 18.42 -4.51 2.75
CA ASP A 471 18.40 -3.30 3.57
C ASP A 471 16.99 -2.97 4.06
N ILE A 472 15.98 -3.21 3.20
CA ILE A 472 14.57 -3.11 3.55
C ILE A 472 14.20 -4.14 4.63
N VAL A 473 14.59 -5.40 4.49
CA VAL A 473 14.30 -6.45 5.49
C VAL A 473 14.96 -6.12 6.84
N ILE A 474 16.17 -5.60 6.84
CA ILE A 474 16.85 -5.16 8.07
C ILE A 474 16.07 -4.03 8.74
N SER A 475 15.60 -3.04 7.99
CA SER A 475 14.80 -1.94 8.54
C SER A 475 13.49 -2.43 9.19
N TRP A 476 12.88 -3.48 8.66
CA TRP A 476 11.68 -4.08 9.21
C TRP A 476 11.91 -4.73 10.58
N VAL A 477 13.00 -5.47 10.71
CA VAL A 477 13.38 -6.14 11.97
C VAL A 477 13.71 -5.13 13.07
N ILE A 478 14.39 -4.04 12.72
CA ILE A 478 14.81 -3.02 13.69
C ILE A 478 13.61 -2.17 14.18
N THR A 479 12.62 -1.94 13.35
CA THR A 479 11.49 -1.04 13.64
C THR A 479 10.68 -1.48 14.86
N LEU A 480 10.39 -2.79 15.02
CA LEU A 480 9.64 -3.32 16.15
C LEU A 480 10.32 -3.04 17.50
N PRO A 481 11.59 -3.47 17.72
CA PRO A 481 12.28 -3.21 18.98
C PRO A 481 12.56 -1.72 19.21
N ALA A 482 12.78 -0.92 18.15
CA ALA A 482 12.95 0.52 18.27
C ALA A 482 11.67 1.20 18.77
N GLY A 483 10.52 0.86 18.18
CA GLY A 483 9.22 1.35 18.64
C GLY A 483 8.94 0.96 20.09
N ALA A 484 9.18 -0.31 20.44
CA ALA A 484 8.99 -0.81 21.80
C ALA A 484 9.90 -0.09 22.83
N GLY A 485 11.21 0.03 22.51
CA GLY A 485 12.18 0.66 23.40
C GLY A 485 11.90 2.14 23.64
N LEU A 486 11.56 2.89 22.59
CA LEU A 486 11.16 4.29 22.71
C LEU A 486 9.86 4.44 23.50
N ALA A 487 8.88 3.57 23.31
CA ALA A 487 7.62 3.62 24.05
C ALA A 487 7.83 3.34 25.54
N ILE A 488 8.68 2.39 25.90
CA ILE A 488 9.05 2.12 27.29
C ILE A 488 9.73 3.35 27.91
N LEU A 489 10.67 3.95 27.19
CA LEU A 489 11.37 5.17 27.67
C LEU A 489 10.38 6.32 27.92
N PHE A 490 9.52 6.62 26.95
CA PHE A 490 8.54 7.70 27.08
C PHE A 490 7.46 7.38 28.11
N PHE A 491 7.05 6.11 28.25
CA PHE A 491 6.10 5.70 29.27
C PHE A 491 6.61 5.98 30.67
N TYR A 492 7.84 5.60 30.99
CA TYR A 492 8.44 5.91 32.30
C TYR A 492 8.65 7.41 32.51
N GLY A 493 9.01 8.16 31.46
CA GLY A 493 9.10 9.61 31.51
C GLY A 493 7.76 10.28 31.84
N LEU A 494 6.68 9.88 31.13
CA LEU A 494 5.33 10.39 31.42
C LEU A 494 4.83 9.95 32.81
N LYS A 495 5.09 8.70 33.17
CA LYS A 495 4.74 8.20 34.52
C LYS A 495 5.38 9.02 35.63
N ALA A 496 6.65 9.39 35.51
CA ALA A 496 7.34 10.22 36.50
C ALA A 496 6.79 11.64 36.62
N VAL A 497 6.03 12.14 35.63
CA VAL A 497 5.42 13.48 35.63
C VAL A 497 3.99 13.46 36.17
N PHE A 498 3.23 12.38 35.89
CA PHE A 498 1.78 12.33 36.17
C PHE A 498 1.38 11.36 37.28
N VAL A 499 2.29 10.51 37.74
CA VAL A 499 2.12 9.54 38.82
C VAL A 499 3.14 9.82 39.93
#